data_64438009c4a456d1da64f60219c67b06
#
_entry.id   64438009c4a456d1da64f60219c67b06
#
_cell.length_a   1.000
_cell.length_b   1.000
_cell.length_c   1.000
_cell.angle_alpha   90.00
_cell.angle_beta   90.00
_cell.angle_gamma   90.00
#
_symmetry.space_group_name_H-M   'P 1'
#
loop_
_entity.id
_entity.type
_entity.pdbx_description
1 polymer ?
#
loop_
_entity_poly.entity_id
_entity_poly.type
_entity_poly.pdbx_seq_one_letter_code
_entity_poly.pdbx_strand_id
1 'polypeptide(L)'
;VVAFSGGVDSTLLAAMARDALGKPNALAVTADSPSLARQDLQEARSLAQSLDLRHLVIETHEVEDPTYRANGASRCFVCKRELFTELEELAAAEGIRTVLYGAIGEDQLETRPGQRAAAQFGVRAPLQEAGLAKWEIRELARVLGLPNWDRPQNACLSSRIPHGRLVNEEKLLQVETAEAFLRAQGFRQV
;
A
#
# COMPACT_ATOMS: atom_id res chain seq x y z
N VAL A 1 -6.30 -5.50 -11.18
CA VAL A 1 -6.27 -5.35 -9.70
C VAL A 1 -5.32 -4.23 -9.34
N VAL A 2 -5.67 -3.39 -8.38
CA VAL A 2 -4.82 -2.30 -7.86
C VAL A 2 -4.49 -2.58 -6.40
N ALA A 3 -3.20 -2.69 -6.05
CA ALA A 3 -2.74 -2.73 -4.67
C ALA A 3 -3.07 -1.38 -4.00
N PHE A 4 -4.02 -1.38 -3.06
CA PHE A 4 -4.63 -0.18 -2.49
C PHE A 4 -4.34 -0.05 -1.00
N SER A 5 -3.52 0.92 -0.64
CA SER A 5 -3.16 1.19 0.77
C SER A 5 -3.92 2.37 1.39
N GLY A 6 -4.76 3.08 0.61
CA GLY A 6 -5.35 4.34 1.04
C GLY A 6 -4.38 5.53 1.09
N GLY A 7 -3.11 5.35 0.72
CA GLY A 7 -2.18 6.45 0.47
C GLY A 7 -2.50 7.19 -0.83
N VAL A 8 -2.04 8.44 -0.99
CA VAL A 8 -2.40 9.30 -2.13
C VAL A 8 -2.09 8.62 -3.48
N ASP A 9 -0.94 7.96 -3.61
CA ASP A 9 -0.51 7.33 -4.87
C ASP A 9 -1.45 6.18 -5.28
N SER A 10 -1.71 5.25 -4.36
CA SER A 10 -2.60 4.12 -4.61
C SER A 10 -4.06 4.56 -4.81
N THR A 11 -4.48 5.65 -4.16
CA THR A 11 -5.83 6.22 -4.32
C THR A 11 -5.98 6.86 -5.70
N LEU A 12 -5.01 7.67 -6.12
CA LEU A 12 -5.01 8.24 -7.47
C LEU A 12 -5.05 7.13 -8.53
N LEU A 13 -4.18 6.12 -8.39
CA LEU A 13 -4.12 5.00 -9.33
C LEU A 13 -5.45 4.23 -9.40
N ALA A 14 -6.08 3.95 -8.25
CA ALA A 14 -7.34 3.23 -8.19
C ALA A 14 -8.50 4.04 -8.80
N ALA A 15 -8.57 5.34 -8.53
CA ALA A 15 -9.56 6.25 -9.11
C ALA A 15 -9.41 6.32 -10.64
N MET A 16 -8.18 6.53 -11.14
CA MET A 16 -7.90 6.57 -12.58
C MET A 16 -8.19 5.23 -13.27
N ALA A 17 -7.86 4.10 -12.62
CA ALA A 17 -8.17 2.77 -13.16
C ALA A 17 -9.69 2.56 -13.27
N ARG A 18 -10.45 2.97 -12.24
CA ARG A 18 -11.92 2.92 -12.26
C ARG A 18 -12.50 3.77 -13.38
N ASP A 19 -12.02 4.98 -13.55
CA ASP A 19 -12.54 5.91 -14.57
C ASP A 19 -12.20 5.43 -15.99
N ALA A 20 -10.98 4.91 -16.21
CA ALA A 20 -10.54 4.45 -17.52
C ALA A 20 -11.15 3.10 -17.94
N LEU A 21 -11.35 2.18 -17.00
CA LEU A 21 -11.75 0.80 -17.29
C LEU A 21 -13.21 0.50 -16.92
N GLY A 22 -13.84 1.39 -16.17
CA GLY A 22 -15.14 1.17 -15.56
C GLY A 22 -15.06 0.37 -14.25
N LYS A 23 -15.98 0.61 -13.33
CA LYS A 23 -16.04 -0.01 -11.99
C LYS A 23 -15.97 -1.56 -12.01
N PRO A 24 -16.64 -2.29 -12.93
CA PRO A 24 -16.57 -3.75 -12.94
C PRO A 24 -15.16 -4.30 -13.22
N ASN A 25 -14.34 -3.56 -13.96
CA ASN A 25 -13.02 -3.98 -14.44
C ASN A 25 -11.85 -3.47 -13.58
N ALA A 26 -12.14 -2.66 -12.56
CA ALA A 26 -11.14 -2.11 -11.64
C ALA A 26 -11.43 -2.58 -10.21
N LEU A 27 -10.56 -3.41 -9.66
CA LEU A 27 -10.64 -3.94 -8.31
C LEU A 27 -9.49 -3.38 -7.46
N ALA A 28 -9.83 -2.61 -6.44
CA ALA A 28 -8.89 -2.16 -5.41
C ALA A 28 -8.77 -3.22 -4.32
N VAL A 29 -7.56 -3.54 -3.88
CA VAL A 29 -7.32 -4.59 -2.87
C VAL A 29 -6.36 -4.07 -1.80
N THR A 30 -6.80 -4.15 -0.55
CA THR A 30 -5.98 -3.82 0.62
C THR A 30 -5.56 -5.11 1.32
N ALA A 31 -4.25 -5.28 1.54
CA ALA A 31 -3.73 -6.36 2.38
C ALA A 31 -3.87 -5.97 3.85
N ASP A 32 -4.49 -6.84 4.62
CA ASP A 32 -4.63 -6.74 6.07
C ASP A 32 -3.64 -7.69 6.74
N SER A 33 -2.73 -7.12 7.53
CA SER A 33 -1.77 -7.87 8.32
C SER A 33 -1.50 -7.15 9.64
N PRO A 34 -0.82 -7.79 10.62
CA PRO A 34 -0.39 -7.12 11.84
C PRO A 34 0.53 -5.91 11.61
N SER A 35 1.14 -5.79 10.43
CA SER A 35 2.00 -4.66 10.07
C SER A 35 1.25 -3.42 9.57
N LEU A 36 -0.05 -3.55 9.26
CA LEU A 36 -0.93 -2.44 8.87
C LEU A 36 -1.68 -1.91 10.09
N ALA A 37 -1.55 -0.61 10.38
CA ALA A 37 -2.32 0.02 11.46
C ALA A 37 -3.83 -0.10 11.20
N ARG A 38 -4.60 -0.44 12.23
CA ARG A 38 -6.05 -0.60 12.14
C ARG A 38 -6.75 0.65 11.64
N GLN A 39 -6.24 1.83 12.05
CA GLN A 39 -6.74 3.10 11.56
C GLN A 39 -6.53 3.25 10.04
N ASP A 40 -5.36 2.86 9.53
CA ASP A 40 -5.07 2.96 8.08
C ASP A 40 -5.97 2.03 7.27
N LEU A 41 -6.26 0.82 7.78
CA LEU A 41 -7.23 -0.09 7.16
C LEU A 41 -8.64 0.53 7.12
N GLN A 42 -9.09 1.13 8.22
CA GLN A 42 -10.39 1.80 8.30
C GLN A 42 -10.48 2.96 7.31
N GLU A 43 -9.42 3.77 7.22
CA GLU A 43 -9.34 4.88 6.28
C GLU A 43 -9.35 4.40 4.83
N ALA A 44 -8.62 3.31 4.51
CA ALA A 44 -8.65 2.70 3.17
C ALA A 44 -10.07 2.23 2.79
N ARG A 45 -10.78 1.58 3.71
CA ARG A 45 -12.19 1.17 3.50
C ARG A 45 -13.11 2.37 3.25
N SER A 46 -12.99 3.42 4.07
CA SER A 46 -13.79 4.63 3.94
C SER A 46 -13.51 5.37 2.63
N LEU A 47 -12.24 5.47 2.23
CA LEU A 47 -11.85 6.04 0.94
C LEU A 47 -12.40 5.25 -0.24
N ALA A 48 -12.26 3.93 -0.22
CA ALA A 48 -12.78 3.06 -1.27
C ALA A 48 -14.31 3.23 -1.43
N GLN A 49 -15.03 3.33 -0.32
CA GLN A 49 -16.48 3.57 -0.32
C GLN A 49 -16.81 4.96 -0.88
N SER A 50 -16.12 6.01 -0.44
CA SER A 50 -16.39 7.40 -0.88
C SER A 50 -16.11 7.61 -2.37
N LEU A 51 -15.16 6.87 -2.92
CA LEU A 51 -14.78 6.89 -4.34
C LEU A 51 -15.55 5.86 -5.17
N ASP A 52 -16.52 5.17 -4.59
CA ASP A 52 -17.29 4.12 -5.24
C ASP A 52 -16.40 3.07 -5.94
N LEU A 53 -15.30 2.67 -5.30
CA LEU A 53 -14.41 1.62 -5.79
C LEU A 53 -14.99 0.24 -5.50
N ARG A 54 -14.79 -0.71 -6.39
CA ARG A 54 -14.91 -2.12 -6.05
C ARG A 54 -13.70 -2.47 -5.20
N HIS A 55 -13.91 -2.81 -3.92
CA HIS A 55 -12.84 -2.97 -2.94
C HIS A 55 -12.94 -4.28 -2.17
N LEU A 56 -11.83 -4.98 -2.05
CA LEU A 56 -11.67 -6.16 -1.21
C LEU A 56 -10.52 -5.95 -0.21
N VAL A 57 -10.64 -6.62 0.93
CA VAL A 57 -9.56 -6.75 1.91
C VAL A 57 -9.17 -8.23 1.95
N ILE A 58 -7.89 -8.52 1.82
CA ILE A 58 -7.32 -9.85 1.91
C ILE A 58 -6.40 -9.92 3.13
N GLU A 59 -6.32 -11.07 3.78
CA GLU A 59 -5.36 -11.31 4.85
C GLU A 59 -4.00 -11.68 4.25
N THR A 60 -2.91 -11.20 4.87
CA THR A 60 -1.54 -11.57 4.53
C THR A 60 -0.75 -11.91 5.79
N HIS A 61 0.20 -12.84 5.68
CA HIS A 61 0.87 -13.49 6.80
C HIS A 61 2.39 -13.26 6.81
N GLU A 62 2.87 -12.20 6.15
CA GLU A 62 4.30 -11.91 6.05
C GLU A 62 5.01 -11.86 7.41
N VAL A 63 4.28 -11.53 8.47
CA VAL A 63 4.83 -11.48 9.85
C VAL A 63 5.18 -12.88 10.38
N GLU A 64 4.68 -13.95 9.78
CA GLU A 64 5.03 -15.33 10.11
C GLU A 64 6.34 -15.78 9.45
N ASP A 65 6.75 -15.13 8.33
CA ASP A 65 8.00 -15.45 7.61
C ASP A 65 9.22 -15.08 8.49
N PRO A 66 10.13 -16.04 8.76
CA PRO A 66 11.32 -15.76 9.56
C PRO A 66 12.23 -14.67 9.00
N THR A 67 12.30 -14.54 7.66
CA THR A 67 13.08 -13.51 6.97
C THR A 67 12.49 -12.12 7.17
N TYR A 68 11.15 -12.02 7.14
CA TYR A 68 10.46 -10.80 7.48
C TYR A 68 10.69 -10.42 8.95
N ARG A 69 10.52 -11.38 9.86
CA ARG A 69 10.69 -11.17 11.31
C ARG A 69 12.10 -10.73 11.69
N ALA A 70 13.11 -11.22 10.98
CA ALA A 70 14.50 -10.81 11.19
C ALA A 70 14.74 -9.31 10.95
N ASN A 71 13.79 -8.61 10.28
CA ASN A 71 13.83 -7.17 10.03
C ASN A 71 15.12 -6.70 9.34
N GLY A 72 15.60 -7.50 8.41
CA GLY A 72 16.76 -7.20 7.57
C GLY A 72 16.41 -6.41 6.31
N ALA A 73 17.41 -6.18 5.47
CA ALA A 73 17.25 -5.45 4.20
C ALA A 73 16.21 -6.09 3.24
N SER A 74 15.94 -7.39 3.37
CA SER A 74 14.96 -8.12 2.55
C SER A 74 13.53 -8.06 3.06
N ARG A 75 13.25 -7.45 4.22
CA ARG A 75 11.89 -7.40 4.80
C ARG A 75 10.83 -6.91 3.82
N CYS A 76 11.09 -5.76 3.15
CA CYS A 76 10.14 -5.20 2.20
C CYS A 76 9.97 -6.07 0.94
N PHE A 77 10.99 -6.84 0.55
CA PHE A 77 10.88 -7.81 -0.53
C PHE A 77 9.92 -8.95 -0.15
N VAL A 78 10.08 -9.53 1.04
CA VAL A 78 9.21 -10.61 1.54
C VAL A 78 7.76 -10.15 1.62
N CYS A 79 7.49 -8.99 2.22
CA CYS A 79 6.16 -8.40 2.30
C CYS A 79 5.51 -8.22 0.93
N LYS A 80 6.25 -7.64 -0.03
CA LYS A 80 5.70 -7.43 -1.37
C LYS A 80 5.59 -8.70 -2.19
N ARG A 81 6.47 -9.66 -2.00
CA ARG A 81 6.36 -10.98 -2.63
C ARG A 81 5.04 -11.63 -2.24
N GLU A 82 4.73 -11.68 -0.95
CA GLU A 82 3.47 -12.25 -0.48
C GLU A 82 2.26 -11.48 -1.02
N LEU A 83 2.24 -10.15 -0.85
CA LEU A 83 1.19 -9.32 -1.40
C LEU A 83 0.92 -9.60 -2.88
N PHE A 84 1.97 -9.66 -3.71
CA PHE A 84 1.79 -9.85 -5.15
C PHE A 84 1.37 -11.27 -5.49
N THR A 85 1.78 -12.29 -4.74
CA THR A 85 1.26 -13.66 -4.88
C THR A 85 -0.25 -13.68 -4.68
N GLU A 86 -0.73 -13.14 -3.58
CA GLU A 86 -2.17 -13.07 -3.27
C GLU A 86 -2.96 -12.27 -4.32
N LEU A 87 -2.37 -11.15 -4.79
CA LEU A 87 -3.01 -10.33 -5.82
C LEU A 87 -3.06 -11.01 -7.19
N GLU A 88 -2.07 -11.81 -7.57
CA GLU A 88 -2.10 -12.61 -8.81
C GLU A 88 -3.15 -13.71 -8.75
N GLU A 89 -3.25 -14.43 -7.63
CA GLU A 89 -4.26 -15.46 -7.42
C GLU A 89 -5.67 -14.87 -7.47
N LEU A 90 -5.89 -13.76 -6.78
CA LEU A 90 -7.15 -13.04 -6.81
C LEU A 90 -7.47 -12.51 -8.22
N ALA A 91 -6.50 -11.95 -8.92
CA ALA A 91 -6.68 -11.44 -10.27
C ALA A 91 -7.11 -12.57 -11.24
N ALA A 92 -6.47 -13.74 -11.13
CA ALA A 92 -6.85 -14.91 -11.91
C ALA A 92 -8.28 -15.38 -11.61
N ALA A 93 -8.68 -15.43 -10.34
CA ALA A 93 -10.04 -15.80 -9.91
C ALA A 93 -11.10 -14.83 -10.42
N GLU A 94 -10.78 -13.53 -10.49
CA GLU A 94 -11.65 -12.45 -10.97
C GLU A 94 -11.60 -12.26 -12.50
N GLY A 95 -10.81 -13.04 -13.24
CA GLY A 95 -10.62 -12.90 -14.68
C GLY A 95 -9.89 -11.61 -15.09
N ILE A 96 -9.15 -10.99 -14.17
CA ILE A 96 -8.38 -9.77 -14.39
C ILE A 96 -6.91 -10.15 -14.70
N ARG A 97 -6.33 -9.58 -15.76
CA ARG A 97 -5.01 -9.98 -16.25
C ARG A 97 -3.85 -9.15 -15.70
N THR A 98 -4.11 -8.03 -15.04
CA THR A 98 -3.06 -7.07 -14.70
C THR A 98 -3.15 -6.65 -13.24
N VAL A 99 -2.02 -6.72 -12.55
CA VAL A 99 -1.84 -6.18 -11.20
C VAL A 99 -1.08 -4.87 -11.29
N LEU A 100 -1.57 -3.84 -10.59
CA LEU A 100 -1.01 -2.49 -10.55
C LEU A 100 -0.65 -2.10 -9.11
N TYR A 101 0.40 -1.29 -8.95
CA TYR A 101 0.72 -0.69 -7.66
C TYR A 101 1.21 0.76 -7.78
N GLY A 102 1.05 1.54 -6.72
CA GLY A 102 1.31 2.99 -6.70
C GLY A 102 2.77 3.35 -6.43
N ALA A 103 3.74 2.79 -7.20
CA ALA A 103 5.11 3.29 -7.17
C ALA A 103 5.26 4.57 -8.01
N ILE A 104 6.23 5.39 -7.65
CA ILE A 104 6.53 6.67 -8.30
C ILE A 104 7.98 6.74 -8.78
N GLY A 105 8.30 7.72 -9.65
CA GLY A 105 9.63 7.86 -10.26
C GLY A 105 10.77 8.06 -9.26
N GLU A 106 10.52 8.78 -8.18
CA GLU A 106 11.51 9.02 -7.11
C GLU A 106 11.91 7.73 -6.37
N ASP A 107 11.10 6.69 -6.44
CA ASP A 107 11.41 5.37 -5.91
C ASP A 107 12.51 4.64 -6.69
N GLN A 108 12.88 5.10 -7.91
CA GLN A 108 13.91 4.47 -8.75
C GLN A 108 15.35 4.72 -8.26
N LEU A 109 15.59 5.77 -7.50
CA LEU A 109 16.94 6.17 -7.06
C LEU A 109 17.56 5.21 -6.04
N GLU A 110 16.77 4.30 -5.47
CA GLU A 110 17.23 3.23 -4.59
C GLU A 110 16.78 1.89 -5.18
N THR A 111 17.68 0.91 -5.25
CA THR A 111 17.35 -0.50 -5.52
C THR A 111 16.53 -1.08 -4.38
N ARG A 112 15.29 -0.57 -4.21
CA ARG A 112 14.42 -0.97 -3.10
C ARG A 112 14.01 -2.44 -3.26
N PRO A 113 14.17 -3.25 -2.24
CA PRO A 113 13.81 -4.68 -2.28
C PRO A 113 12.38 -4.92 -2.78
N GLY A 114 11.44 -4.04 -2.45
CA GLY A 114 10.05 -4.12 -2.89
C GLY A 114 9.84 -3.96 -4.41
N GLN A 115 10.68 -3.21 -5.10
CA GLN A 115 10.62 -3.08 -6.57
C GLN A 115 11.12 -4.32 -7.28
N ARG A 116 12.10 -5.03 -6.69
CA ARG A 116 12.55 -6.33 -7.21
C ARG A 116 11.41 -7.35 -7.18
N ALA A 117 10.60 -7.36 -6.13
CA ALA A 117 9.40 -8.19 -6.07
C ALA A 117 8.42 -7.81 -7.20
N ALA A 118 8.09 -6.52 -7.38
CA ALA A 118 7.19 -6.07 -8.44
C ALA A 118 7.67 -6.51 -9.85
N ALA A 119 8.96 -6.37 -10.13
CA ALA A 119 9.55 -6.81 -11.39
C ALA A 119 9.46 -8.34 -11.59
N GLN A 120 9.65 -9.12 -10.53
CA GLN A 120 9.55 -10.58 -10.56
C GLN A 120 8.13 -11.07 -10.89
N PHE A 121 7.12 -10.38 -10.41
CA PHE A 121 5.70 -10.69 -10.62
C PHE A 121 5.08 -9.97 -11.83
N GLY A 122 5.86 -9.22 -12.60
CA GLY A 122 5.32 -8.47 -13.74
C GLY A 122 4.27 -7.42 -13.37
N VAL A 123 4.27 -6.96 -12.11
CA VAL A 123 3.33 -5.95 -11.60
C VAL A 123 3.70 -4.60 -12.17
N ARG A 124 2.72 -3.89 -12.73
CA ARG A 124 2.94 -2.60 -13.38
C ARG A 124 2.81 -1.44 -12.40
N ALA A 125 3.55 -0.38 -12.67
CA ALA A 125 3.56 0.86 -11.91
C ALA A 125 3.21 2.07 -12.81
N PRO A 126 1.95 2.28 -13.21
CA PRO A 126 1.58 3.27 -14.21
C PRO A 126 1.99 4.70 -13.87
N LEU A 127 2.00 5.10 -12.59
CA LEU A 127 2.44 6.43 -12.18
C LEU A 127 3.94 6.63 -12.41
N GLN A 128 4.73 5.59 -12.14
CA GLN A 128 6.16 5.56 -12.41
C GLN A 128 6.45 5.49 -13.91
N GLU A 129 5.73 4.67 -14.66
CA GLU A 129 5.83 4.56 -16.12
C GLU A 129 5.52 5.89 -16.82
N ALA A 130 4.61 6.68 -16.27
CA ALA A 130 4.28 8.02 -16.74
C ALA A 130 5.30 9.09 -16.29
N GLY A 131 6.30 8.73 -15.48
CA GLY A 131 7.31 9.66 -14.98
C GLY A 131 6.79 10.70 -13.98
N LEU A 132 5.65 10.44 -13.33
CA LEU A 132 5.03 11.40 -12.41
C LEU A 132 5.85 11.57 -11.13
N ALA A 133 6.14 12.82 -10.78
CA ALA A 133 6.75 13.20 -9.52
C ALA A 133 5.69 13.28 -8.40
N LYS A 134 6.13 13.21 -7.14
CA LYS A 134 5.23 13.22 -5.98
C LYS A 134 4.32 14.44 -5.91
N TRP A 135 4.83 15.60 -6.25
CA TRP A 135 4.05 16.84 -6.25
C TRP A 135 2.97 16.85 -7.35
N GLU A 136 3.23 16.25 -8.52
CA GLU A 136 2.26 16.12 -9.61
C GLU A 136 1.12 15.17 -9.22
N ILE A 137 1.45 14.05 -8.57
CA ILE A 137 0.46 13.11 -8.04
C ILE A 137 -0.47 13.80 -7.04
N ARG A 138 0.07 14.62 -6.12
CA ARG A 138 -0.73 15.37 -5.16
C ARG A 138 -1.61 16.41 -5.85
N GLU A 139 -1.08 17.10 -6.85
CA GLU A 139 -1.85 18.08 -7.61
C GLU A 139 -2.97 17.42 -8.41
N LEU A 140 -2.69 16.30 -9.09
CA LEU A 140 -3.71 15.52 -9.78
C LEU A 140 -4.79 15.02 -8.81
N ALA A 141 -4.38 14.50 -7.66
CA ALA A 141 -5.30 14.04 -6.62
C ALA A 141 -6.20 15.20 -6.12
N ARG A 142 -5.63 16.40 -5.95
CA ARG A 142 -6.36 17.61 -5.55
C ARG A 142 -7.36 18.05 -6.62
N VAL A 143 -6.94 18.10 -7.89
CA VAL A 143 -7.80 18.48 -9.03
C VAL A 143 -8.95 17.49 -9.22
N LEU A 144 -8.70 16.19 -9.01
CA LEU A 144 -9.73 15.14 -9.07
C LEU A 144 -10.62 15.10 -7.82
N GLY A 145 -10.38 15.96 -6.83
CA GLY A 145 -11.18 16.02 -5.59
C GLY A 145 -10.99 14.82 -4.67
N LEU A 146 -9.85 14.13 -4.74
CA LEU A 146 -9.57 13.01 -3.85
C LEU A 146 -9.39 13.51 -2.40
N PRO A 147 -10.12 12.95 -1.42
CA PRO A 147 -10.16 13.53 -0.07
C PRO A 147 -8.82 13.42 0.70
N ASN A 148 -7.91 12.56 0.26
CA ASN A 148 -6.62 12.30 0.89
C ASN A 148 -5.43 12.90 0.12
N TRP A 149 -5.64 13.89 -0.76
CA TRP A 149 -4.60 14.51 -1.59
C TRP A 149 -3.43 15.09 -0.79
N ASP A 150 -3.69 15.63 0.41
CA ASP A 150 -2.70 16.23 1.32
C ASP A 150 -2.23 15.29 2.43
N ARG A 151 -2.67 14.01 2.40
CA ARG A 151 -2.30 13.01 3.41
C ARG A 151 -0.78 12.90 3.49
N PRO A 152 -0.16 12.97 4.70
CA PRO A 152 1.25 12.69 4.88
C PRO A 152 1.60 11.27 4.43
N GLN A 153 2.85 11.09 3.98
CA GLN A 153 3.36 9.76 3.71
C GLN A 153 3.42 8.96 5.01
N ASN A 154 2.85 7.76 5.00
CA ASN A 154 2.90 6.85 6.13
C ASN A 154 3.58 5.54 5.72
N ALA A 155 4.32 4.95 6.64
CA ALA A 155 4.96 3.67 6.45
C ALA A 155 4.31 2.62 7.37
N CYS A 156 4.50 1.32 7.07
CA CYS A 156 3.97 0.24 7.90
C CYS A 156 4.54 0.26 9.32
N LEU A 157 3.83 -0.30 10.30
CA LEU A 157 4.25 -0.34 11.71
C LEU A 157 5.64 -0.99 11.89
N SER A 158 5.96 -2.00 11.08
CA SER A 158 7.28 -2.66 11.10
C SER A 158 8.44 -1.70 10.81
N SER A 159 8.21 -0.60 10.10
CA SER A 159 9.25 0.38 9.79
C SER A 159 9.69 1.21 11.01
N ARG A 160 8.91 1.20 12.10
CA ARG A 160 9.22 1.86 13.37
C ARG A 160 10.14 1.00 14.24
N ILE A 161 10.23 -0.30 13.96
CA ILE A 161 11.12 -1.21 14.68
C ILE A 161 12.53 -1.06 14.10
N PRO A 162 13.56 -0.78 14.93
CA PRO A 162 14.93 -0.59 14.45
C PRO A 162 15.43 -1.79 13.64
N HIS A 163 16.13 -1.52 12.54
CA HIS A 163 16.66 -2.55 11.64
C HIS A 163 17.47 -3.60 12.40
N GLY A 164 17.27 -4.88 12.07
CA GLY A 164 17.89 -6.01 12.76
C GLY A 164 17.26 -6.37 14.13
N ARG A 165 16.25 -5.63 14.59
CA ARG A 165 15.46 -6.02 15.75
C ARG A 165 14.25 -6.82 15.30
N LEU A 166 14.01 -7.95 15.95
CA LEU A 166 12.94 -8.87 15.61
C LEU A 166 11.56 -8.17 15.59
N VAL A 167 10.85 -8.32 14.47
CA VAL A 167 9.44 -7.93 14.33
C VAL A 167 8.58 -9.05 14.91
N ASN A 168 7.63 -8.70 15.76
CA ASN A 168 6.59 -9.59 16.27
C ASN A 168 5.33 -8.79 16.58
N GLU A 169 4.21 -9.45 16.75
CA GLU A 169 2.91 -8.82 16.98
C GLU A 169 2.88 -7.91 18.22
N GLU A 170 3.55 -8.32 19.30
CA GLU A 170 3.62 -7.51 20.52
C GLU A 170 4.21 -6.14 20.26
N LYS A 171 5.36 -6.07 19.54
CA LYS A 171 5.97 -4.79 19.19
C LYS A 171 5.15 -3.99 18.19
N LEU A 172 4.51 -4.65 17.24
CA LEU A 172 3.62 -3.98 16.30
C LEU A 172 2.45 -3.33 17.04
N LEU A 173 1.85 -4.03 17.99
CA LEU A 173 0.79 -3.50 18.83
C LEU A 173 1.26 -2.33 19.73
N GLN A 174 2.48 -2.40 20.28
CA GLN A 174 3.08 -1.30 21.02
C GLN A 174 3.25 -0.05 20.15
N VAL A 175 3.78 -0.22 18.94
CA VAL A 175 3.93 0.88 17.98
C VAL A 175 2.57 1.47 17.61
N GLU A 176 1.61 0.62 17.25
CA GLU A 176 0.27 1.06 16.87
C GLU A 176 -0.41 1.86 18.00
N THR A 177 -0.32 1.36 19.24
CA THR A 177 -0.90 2.03 20.42
C THR A 177 -0.25 3.40 20.63
N ALA A 178 1.07 3.50 20.51
CA ALA A 178 1.80 4.76 20.65
C ALA A 178 1.44 5.75 19.55
N GLU A 179 1.39 5.33 18.29
CA GLU A 179 0.99 6.19 17.15
C GLU A 179 -0.48 6.65 17.30
N ALA A 180 -1.38 5.76 17.70
CA ALA A 180 -2.79 6.12 17.93
C ALA A 180 -2.93 7.17 19.03
N PHE A 181 -2.18 7.06 20.12
CA PHE A 181 -2.14 8.05 21.17
C PHE A 181 -1.67 9.41 20.66
N LEU A 182 -0.56 9.46 19.92
CA LEU A 182 -0.01 10.70 19.36
C LEU A 182 -0.99 11.35 18.36
N ARG A 183 -1.61 10.56 17.49
CA ARG A 183 -2.63 11.05 16.55
C ARG A 183 -3.83 11.64 17.28
N ALA A 184 -4.28 11.03 18.38
CA ALA A 184 -5.34 11.57 19.21
C ALA A 184 -4.99 12.93 19.88
N GLN A 185 -3.69 13.25 20.03
CA GLN A 185 -3.20 14.56 20.46
C GLN A 185 -3.09 15.58 19.31
N GLY A 186 -3.44 15.20 18.07
CA GLY A 186 -3.44 16.11 16.92
C GLY A 186 -2.17 16.05 16.04
N PHE A 187 -1.23 15.16 16.33
CA PHE A 187 -0.09 14.95 15.43
C PHE A 187 -0.52 14.26 14.15
N ARG A 188 -0.33 14.92 13.01
CA ARG A 188 -0.72 14.37 11.69
C ARG A 188 0.29 13.37 11.12
N GLN A 189 1.54 13.47 11.52
CA GLN A 189 2.63 12.58 11.11
C GLN A 189 3.39 12.11 12.36
N VAL A 190 3.48 10.80 12.53
CA VAL A 190 4.12 10.13 13.66
C VAL A 190 5.00 8.98 13.18
#